data_fa7ebf6a571242eb2646f1593697b073
#
_entry.id   fa7ebf6a571242eb2646f1593697b073
#
_cell.length_a   1.000
_cell.length_b   1.000
_cell.length_c   1.000
_cell.angle_alpha   90.00
_cell.angle_beta   90.00
_cell.angle_gamma   90.00
#
_symmetry.space_group_name_H-M   'P 1'
#
loop_
_entity.id
_entity.type
_entity.pdbx_description
1 polymer ?
#
loop_
_entity_poly.entity_id
_entity_poly.type
_entity_poly.pdbx_seq_one_letter_code
_entity_poly.pdbx_strand_id
1 'polypeptide(L)'
;MIERLIDSVILIDHLNGIDRATHFVFGLDPDKTAISVITRAEILVGIDDTQEAFVKSFLDQYRLLIIDRPISDLCATLRKEHGWKLPDAFQAALAQHHKIKLTTRNTKDFDPKKLDFIEIPYAITPTLR
;
A
#
# COMPACT_ATOMS: atom_id res chain seq x y z
N MET A 1 7.34 -5.98 -15.54
CA MET A 1 7.02 -6.81 -14.36
C MET A 1 6.81 -5.92 -13.15
N ILE A 2 5.73 -6.15 -12.42
CA ILE A 2 5.44 -5.40 -11.19
C ILE A 2 6.44 -5.81 -10.12
N GLU A 3 7.04 -4.83 -9.43
CA GLU A 3 8.06 -5.07 -8.40
C GLU A 3 7.53 -4.87 -6.98
N ARG A 4 6.52 -3.99 -6.82
CA ARG A 4 6.00 -3.64 -5.50
C ARG A 4 4.53 -3.28 -5.51
N LEU A 5 3.91 -3.50 -4.37
CA LEU A 5 2.56 -3.06 -4.05
C LEU A 5 2.67 -1.94 -3.01
N ILE A 6 2.17 -0.76 -3.34
CA ILE A 6 2.23 0.40 -2.43
C ILE A 6 1.04 0.36 -1.50
N ASP A 7 1.30 0.38 -0.19
CA ASP A 7 0.26 0.49 0.83
C ASP A 7 -0.35 1.89 0.82
N SER A 8 -1.62 1.98 1.18
CA SER A 8 -2.37 3.26 1.17
C SER A 8 -1.69 4.35 1.99
N VAL A 9 -1.05 4.00 3.12
CA VAL A 9 -0.40 4.96 4.00
C VAL A 9 0.66 5.80 3.27
N ILE A 10 1.40 5.20 2.33
CA ILE A 10 2.43 5.92 1.56
C ILE A 10 1.79 6.98 0.66
N LEU A 11 0.73 6.61 -0.05
CA LEU A 11 0.04 7.52 -0.96
C LEU A 11 -0.74 8.60 -0.21
N ILE A 12 -1.33 8.26 0.93
CA ILE A 12 -2.01 9.21 1.80
C ILE A 12 -1.00 10.23 2.33
N ASP A 13 0.17 9.79 2.78
CA ASP A 13 1.24 10.69 3.20
C ASP A 13 1.64 11.65 2.07
N HIS A 14 1.78 11.14 0.86
CA HIS A 14 2.10 11.97 -0.31
C HIS A 14 1.01 13.03 -0.55
N LEU A 15 -0.25 12.61 -0.54
CA LEU A 15 -1.38 13.53 -0.77
C LEU A 15 -1.51 14.57 0.35
N ASN A 16 -1.02 14.24 1.55
CA ASN A 16 -0.98 15.16 2.69
C ASN A 16 0.28 16.03 2.72
N GLY A 17 1.12 15.97 1.71
CA GLY A 17 2.29 16.85 1.60
C GLY A 17 3.48 16.44 2.45
N ILE A 18 3.58 15.17 2.85
CA ILE A 18 4.74 14.67 3.59
C ILE A 18 5.92 14.53 2.62
N ASP A 19 6.97 15.32 2.80
CA ASP A 19 8.09 15.41 1.85
C ASP A 19 8.76 14.09 1.55
N ARG A 20 8.98 13.25 2.56
CA ARG A 20 9.62 11.94 2.37
C ARG A 20 8.78 11.03 1.49
N ALA A 21 7.46 11.06 1.67
CA ALA A 21 6.54 10.28 0.85
C ALA A 21 6.53 10.79 -0.59
N THR A 22 6.46 12.10 -0.77
CA THR A 22 6.47 12.74 -2.09
C THR A 22 7.75 12.41 -2.85
N HIS A 23 8.89 12.50 -2.18
CA HIS A 23 10.18 12.15 -2.77
C HIS A 23 10.19 10.69 -3.25
N PHE A 24 9.71 9.79 -2.40
CA PHE A 24 9.65 8.37 -2.74
C PHE A 24 8.70 8.12 -3.92
N VAL A 25 7.50 8.69 -3.88
CA VAL A 25 6.47 8.50 -4.91
C VAL A 25 6.95 9.00 -6.28
N PHE A 26 7.61 10.15 -6.32
CA PHE A 26 8.13 10.70 -7.57
C PHE A 26 9.25 9.86 -8.19
N GLY A 27 9.93 9.05 -7.40
CA GLY A 27 10.95 8.12 -7.88
C GLY A 27 10.42 6.79 -8.40
N LEU A 28 9.13 6.53 -8.27
CA LEU A 28 8.54 5.26 -8.69
C LEU A 28 8.35 5.18 -10.20
N ASP A 29 8.55 3.98 -10.74
CA ASP A 29 8.13 3.66 -12.09
C ASP A 29 6.70 3.14 -12.04
N PRO A 30 5.71 3.87 -12.57
CA PRO A 30 4.30 3.44 -12.50
C PRO A 30 4.05 2.08 -13.16
N ASP A 31 4.81 1.73 -14.17
CA ASP A 31 4.64 0.44 -14.86
C ASP A 31 5.09 -0.75 -14.00
N LYS A 32 5.93 -0.50 -13.00
CA LYS A 32 6.45 -1.52 -12.09
C LYS A 32 5.83 -1.46 -10.71
N THR A 33 4.88 -0.58 -10.51
CA THR A 33 4.26 -0.30 -9.22
C THR A 33 2.77 -0.57 -9.27
N ALA A 34 2.27 -1.31 -8.29
CA ALA A 34 0.85 -1.63 -8.18
C ALA A 34 0.23 -1.02 -6.94
N ILE A 35 -1.07 -0.81 -7.01
CA ILE A 35 -1.93 -0.55 -5.86
C ILE A 35 -3.07 -1.57 -5.89
N SER A 36 -3.64 -1.85 -4.72
CA SER A 36 -4.80 -2.73 -4.65
C SER A 36 -6.10 -1.96 -4.80
N VAL A 37 -7.19 -2.70 -5.10
CA VAL A 37 -8.54 -2.12 -5.06
C VAL A 37 -8.89 -1.60 -3.67
N ILE A 38 -8.33 -2.19 -2.61
CA ILE A 38 -8.49 -1.71 -1.23
C ILE A 38 -7.88 -0.33 -1.07
N THR A 39 -6.64 -0.15 -1.50
CA THR A 39 -5.94 1.13 -1.43
C THR A 39 -6.69 2.21 -2.20
N ARG A 40 -7.13 1.89 -3.42
CA ARG A 40 -7.92 2.84 -4.21
C ARG A 40 -9.17 3.30 -3.46
N ALA A 41 -9.93 2.35 -2.90
CA ALA A 41 -11.14 2.67 -2.15
C ALA A 41 -10.86 3.52 -0.92
N GLU A 42 -9.83 3.15 -0.14
CA GLU A 42 -9.46 3.90 1.07
C GLU A 42 -9.09 5.35 0.76
N ILE A 43 -8.33 5.57 -0.31
CA ILE A 43 -7.92 6.92 -0.70
C ILE A 43 -9.11 7.74 -1.17
N LEU A 44 -9.96 7.16 -2.02
CA LEU A 44 -11.12 7.88 -2.57
C LEU A 44 -12.16 8.23 -1.51
N VAL A 45 -12.30 7.42 -0.47
CA VAL A 45 -13.17 7.74 0.67
C VAL A 45 -12.69 8.97 1.43
N GLY A 46 -11.39 9.18 1.49
CA GLY A 46 -10.79 10.24 2.31
C GLY A 46 -10.65 11.61 1.64
N ILE A 47 -11.01 11.75 0.37
CA ILE A 47 -10.88 13.02 -0.36
C ILE A 47 -12.24 13.69 -0.57
N ASP A 48 -12.23 15.00 -0.82
CA ASP A 48 -13.47 15.71 -1.17
C ASP A 48 -13.74 15.64 -2.68
N ASP A 49 -14.97 16.02 -3.06
CA ASP A 49 -15.42 15.89 -4.44
C ASP A 49 -14.63 16.75 -5.43
N THR A 50 -14.03 17.86 -4.97
CA THR A 50 -13.25 18.76 -5.83
C THR A 50 -11.93 18.13 -6.24
N GLN A 51 -11.42 17.16 -5.48
CA GLN A 51 -10.15 16.48 -5.72
C GLN A 51 -10.31 15.16 -6.46
N GLU A 52 -11.54 14.66 -6.60
CA GLU A 52 -11.77 13.30 -7.08
C GLU A 52 -11.15 13.02 -8.44
N ALA A 53 -11.38 13.89 -9.43
CA ALA A 53 -10.86 13.69 -10.78
C ALA A 53 -9.33 13.68 -10.79
N PHE A 54 -8.69 14.58 -10.06
CA PHE A 54 -7.24 14.66 -9.96
C PHE A 54 -6.65 13.40 -9.31
N VAL A 55 -7.23 12.98 -8.18
CA VAL A 55 -6.72 11.82 -7.43
C VAL A 55 -6.94 10.52 -8.22
N LYS A 56 -8.08 10.36 -8.89
CA LYS A 56 -8.31 9.20 -9.75
C LYS A 56 -7.28 9.12 -10.87
N SER A 57 -7.00 10.25 -11.52
CA SER A 57 -5.99 10.32 -12.57
C SER A 57 -4.60 9.94 -12.04
N PHE A 58 -4.26 10.41 -10.84
CA PHE A 58 -3.00 10.04 -10.17
C PHE A 58 -2.94 8.51 -9.91
N LEU A 59 -4.01 7.94 -9.36
CA LEU A 59 -4.05 6.50 -9.04
C LEU A 59 -4.05 5.63 -10.30
N ASP A 60 -4.65 6.12 -11.39
CA ASP A 60 -4.75 5.37 -12.65
C ASP A 60 -3.41 5.13 -13.33
N GLN A 61 -2.34 5.80 -12.92
CA GLN A 61 -0.99 5.56 -13.43
C GLN A 61 -0.47 4.18 -13.03
N TYR A 62 -0.90 3.69 -11.86
CA TYR A 62 -0.37 2.45 -11.29
C TYR A 62 -1.15 1.24 -11.76
N ARG A 63 -0.49 0.08 -11.72
CA ARG A 63 -1.16 -1.19 -11.98
C ARG A 63 -2.14 -1.46 -10.85
N LEU A 64 -3.35 -1.89 -11.19
CA LEU A 64 -4.40 -2.18 -10.20
C LEU A 64 -4.48 -3.69 -9.97
N LEU A 65 -4.28 -4.13 -8.72
CA LEU A 65 -4.44 -5.53 -8.34
C LEU A 65 -5.82 -5.76 -7.75
N ILE A 66 -6.53 -6.70 -8.32
CA ILE A 66 -7.88 -7.05 -7.90
C ILE A 66 -7.84 -8.21 -6.89
N ILE A 67 -8.93 -8.37 -6.15
CA ILE A 67 -9.07 -9.44 -5.17
C ILE A 67 -10.01 -10.50 -5.75
N ASP A 68 -9.48 -11.71 -5.85
CA ASP A 68 -10.22 -12.87 -6.33
C ASP A 68 -10.29 -13.94 -5.24
N ARG A 69 -10.76 -15.13 -5.62
CA ARG A 69 -10.93 -16.23 -4.66
C ARG A 69 -9.61 -16.66 -4.00
N PRO A 70 -8.54 -16.96 -4.76
CA PRO A 70 -7.26 -17.35 -4.13
C PRO A 70 -6.72 -16.29 -3.17
N ILE A 71 -6.83 -15.03 -3.51
CA ILE A 71 -6.37 -13.93 -2.65
C ILE A 71 -7.22 -13.89 -1.37
N SER A 72 -8.54 -14.05 -1.50
CA SER A 72 -9.44 -14.05 -0.33
C SER A 72 -9.11 -15.18 0.64
N ASP A 73 -8.83 -16.38 0.09
CA ASP A 73 -8.48 -17.54 0.92
C ASP A 73 -7.15 -17.33 1.63
N LEU A 74 -6.15 -16.81 0.92
CA LEU A 74 -4.84 -16.49 1.52
C LEU A 74 -4.96 -15.39 2.57
N CYS A 75 -5.78 -14.38 2.32
CA CYS A 75 -6.05 -13.32 3.29
C CYS A 75 -6.60 -13.90 4.60
N ALA A 76 -7.55 -14.82 4.51
CA ALA A 76 -8.12 -15.46 5.69
C ALA A 76 -7.05 -16.21 6.49
N THR A 77 -6.19 -16.96 5.82
CA THR A 77 -5.09 -17.69 6.45
C THR A 77 -4.14 -16.72 7.18
N LEU A 78 -3.72 -15.65 6.50
CA LEU A 78 -2.79 -14.68 7.06
C LEU A 78 -3.39 -13.94 8.26
N ARG A 79 -4.66 -13.59 8.19
CA ARG A 79 -5.33 -12.96 9.31
C ARG A 79 -5.37 -13.88 10.55
N LYS A 80 -5.64 -15.17 10.35
CA LYS A 80 -5.62 -16.14 11.45
C LYS A 80 -4.23 -16.28 12.07
N GLU A 81 -3.20 -16.29 11.24
CA GLU A 81 -1.81 -16.46 11.69
C GLU A 81 -1.27 -15.22 12.42
N HIS A 82 -1.56 -14.03 11.90
CA HIS A 82 -0.91 -12.79 12.35
C HIS A 82 -1.82 -11.87 13.16
N GLY A 83 -3.13 -12.06 13.10
CA GLY A 83 -4.07 -11.18 13.79
C GLY A 83 -4.23 -9.81 13.14
N TRP A 84 -3.78 -9.65 11.90
CA TRP A 84 -3.89 -8.38 11.18
C TRP A 84 -5.34 -8.03 10.91
N LYS A 85 -5.63 -6.72 10.79
CA LYS A 85 -6.93 -6.26 10.30
C LYS A 85 -7.12 -6.72 8.86
N LEU A 86 -8.38 -6.89 8.46
CA LEU A 86 -8.70 -7.45 7.15
C LEU A 86 -8.05 -6.68 5.99
N PRO A 87 -8.08 -5.32 5.94
CA PRO A 87 -7.42 -4.59 4.85
C PRO A 87 -5.92 -4.87 4.79
N ASP A 88 -5.23 -4.94 5.92
CA ASP A 88 -3.80 -5.24 5.97
C ASP A 88 -3.52 -6.66 5.51
N ALA A 89 -4.34 -7.61 5.92
CA ALA A 89 -4.21 -9.00 5.51
C ALA A 89 -4.41 -9.17 3.99
N PHE A 90 -5.32 -8.39 3.38
CA PHE A 90 -5.47 -8.37 1.92
C PHE A 90 -4.23 -7.82 1.22
N GLN A 91 -3.62 -6.76 1.74
CA GLN A 91 -2.39 -6.22 1.17
C GLN A 91 -1.26 -7.26 1.20
N ALA A 92 -1.09 -7.92 2.33
CA ALA A 92 -0.08 -8.98 2.47
C ALA A 92 -0.37 -10.16 1.53
N ALA A 93 -1.63 -10.57 1.42
CA ALA A 93 -2.02 -11.67 0.53
C ALA A 93 -1.71 -11.35 -0.94
N LEU A 94 -2.01 -10.13 -1.38
CA LEU A 94 -1.71 -9.70 -2.74
C LEU A 94 -0.19 -9.70 -2.99
N ALA A 95 0.59 -9.15 -2.07
CA ALA A 95 2.04 -9.12 -2.22
C ALA A 95 2.64 -10.53 -2.29
N GLN A 96 2.23 -11.42 -1.41
CA GLN A 96 2.71 -12.82 -1.41
C GLN A 96 2.27 -13.59 -2.65
N HIS A 97 1.01 -13.46 -3.04
CA HIS A 97 0.49 -14.16 -4.21
C HIS A 97 1.21 -13.75 -5.50
N HIS A 98 1.46 -12.47 -5.66
CA HIS A 98 2.14 -11.93 -6.83
C HIS A 98 3.67 -11.95 -6.71
N LYS A 99 4.20 -12.38 -5.57
CA LYS A 99 5.65 -12.48 -5.30
C LYS A 99 6.36 -11.14 -5.48
N ILE A 100 5.76 -10.09 -4.94
CA ILE A 100 6.28 -8.73 -4.98
C ILE A 100 6.42 -8.19 -3.55
N LYS A 101 7.12 -7.08 -3.41
CA LYS A 101 7.26 -6.42 -2.10
C LYS A 101 5.99 -5.68 -1.74
N LEU A 102 5.62 -5.69 -0.46
CA LEU A 102 4.65 -4.77 0.10
C LEU A 102 5.42 -3.56 0.64
N THR A 103 5.21 -2.41 0.03
CA THR A 103 5.89 -1.17 0.41
C THR A 103 4.98 -0.39 1.35
N THR A 104 5.40 -0.29 2.61
CA THR A 104 4.62 0.32 3.69
C THR A 104 5.56 0.96 4.70
N ARG A 105 5.05 1.86 5.54
CA ARG A 105 5.76 2.34 6.72
C ARG A 105 5.16 1.85 8.03
N ASN A 106 4.16 0.99 7.94
CA ASN A 106 3.49 0.42 9.11
C ASN A 106 4.30 -0.75 9.68
N THR A 107 5.37 -0.42 10.41
CA THR A 107 6.25 -1.42 11.03
C THR A 107 5.65 -2.08 12.26
N LYS A 108 4.57 -1.51 12.80
CA LYS A 108 3.86 -2.10 13.93
C LYS A 108 3.22 -3.44 13.55
N ASP A 109 2.56 -3.49 12.40
CA ASP A 109 1.89 -4.69 11.92
C ASP A 109 2.78 -5.50 10.97
N PHE A 110 3.65 -4.82 10.20
CA PHE A 110 4.52 -5.47 9.21
C PHE A 110 5.99 -5.26 9.58
N ASP A 111 6.50 -6.19 10.39
CA ASP A 111 7.90 -6.15 10.83
C ASP A 111 8.82 -6.70 9.73
N PRO A 112 9.67 -5.87 9.12
CA PRO A 112 10.57 -6.34 8.06
C PRO A 112 11.61 -7.34 8.55
N LYS A 113 11.85 -7.44 9.85
CA LYS A 113 12.75 -8.44 10.43
C LYS A 113 12.14 -9.83 10.43
N LYS A 114 10.80 -9.91 10.44
CA LYS A 114 10.07 -11.16 10.49
C LYS A 114 9.47 -11.56 9.15
N LEU A 115 9.26 -10.57 8.26
CA LEU A 115 8.56 -10.76 6.99
C LEU A 115 9.48 -10.31 5.85
N ASP A 116 9.89 -11.22 5.00
CA ASP A 116 10.88 -10.97 3.96
C ASP A 116 10.34 -10.18 2.77
N PHE A 117 9.03 -10.03 2.67
CA PHE A 117 8.40 -9.32 1.55
C PHE A 117 8.09 -7.84 1.86
N ILE A 118 8.47 -7.33 3.02
CA ILE A 118 8.19 -5.95 3.43
C ILE A 118 9.32 -5.02 3.01
N GLU A 119 8.95 -3.91 2.38
CA GLU A 119 9.86 -2.81 2.03
C GLU A 119 9.42 -1.54 2.78
N ILE A 120 10.32 -0.94 3.56
CA ILE A 120 10.05 0.30 4.28
C ILE A 120 10.80 1.44 3.56
N PRO A 121 10.12 2.28 2.78
CA PRO A 121 10.80 3.29 1.96
C PRO A 121 11.30 4.49 2.77
N TYR A 122 10.64 4.80 3.87
CA TYR A 122 11.02 5.88 4.79
C TYR A 122 10.35 5.65 6.13
N ALA A 123 10.87 6.32 7.15
CA ALA A 123 10.26 6.35 8.48
C ALA A 123 9.81 7.77 8.81
N ILE A 124 8.73 7.88 9.58
CA ILE A 124 8.33 9.17 10.13
C ILE A 124 8.76 9.18 11.59
N THR A 125 9.72 10.07 11.91
CA THR A 125 10.19 10.24 13.27
C THR A 125 9.20 11.14 14.01
N PRO A 126 8.69 10.75 15.19
CA PRO A 126 7.86 11.62 15.98
C PRO A 126 8.59 12.93 16.29
N THR A 127 7.90 14.05 16.10
CA THR A 127 8.45 15.35 16.43
C THR A 127 8.43 15.51 17.95
N LEU A 128 9.57 15.81 18.52
CA LEU A 128 9.66 16.16 19.92
C LEU A 128 9.07 17.57 20.12
N ARG A 129 8.18 17.70 21.05
CA ARG A 129 7.51 18.98 21.34
C ARG A 129 7.60 19.32 22.81
#